data_accc43f3cd0bfacd46e3b91bd863d462
#
_entry.id   accc43f3cd0bfacd46e3b91bd863d462
#
_cell.length_a   1.000
_cell.length_b   1.000
_cell.length_c   1.000
_cell.angle_alpha   90.00
_cell.angle_beta   90.00
_cell.angle_gamma   90.00
#
_symmetry.space_group_name_H-M   'P 1'
#
loop_
_entity.id
_entity.type
_entity.pdbx_description
1 polymer ?
#
loop_
_entity_poly.entity_id
_entity_poly.type
_entity_poly.pdbx_seq_one_letter_code
_entity_poly.pdbx_strand_id
1 'polypeptide(L)'
;DLHYHHASLEGLTPATTYYFIMASDNAASREFHFTTAPAEDVPFKIIFGGDSRSGIGTRRKMNERIAALAAADSTILAFAHGGDYVKSGRNLGQWTAWMTDHELTVTPSGRMLPVIPARGNHERTGPIYDQVFAWPGGGSGRNYFGTTLSPQVFFVTLNSETSAGGEQRTFLDSALASAAGMRWRVAQYHRPVYPAVKGPGPGLEHWVPLFEKYDLALACEADGHCIKRTVPIRNGTADPTGA
;
A
#
# COMPACT_ATOMS: atom_id res chain seq x y z
N ASP A 1 -5.89 -28.50 0.58
CA ASP A 1 -6.35 -27.29 -0.13
C ASP A 1 -6.19 -26.08 0.78
N LEU A 2 -5.79 -24.93 0.21
CA LEU A 2 -5.72 -23.66 0.90
C LEU A 2 -6.93 -22.82 0.49
N HIS A 3 -7.62 -22.26 1.47
CA HIS A 3 -8.77 -21.37 1.26
C HIS A 3 -8.43 -19.96 1.75
N TYR A 4 -8.83 -18.96 0.98
CA TYR A 4 -8.75 -17.56 1.38
C TYR A 4 -10.14 -17.09 1.78
N HIS A 5 -10.25 -16.50 2.97
CA HIS A 5 -11.49 -15.96 3.48
C HIS A 5 -11.39 -14.45 3.54
N HIS A 6 -12.37 -13.77 2.96
CA HIS A 6 -12.48 -12.32 2.98
C HIS A 6 -13.81 -11.93 3.64
N ALA A 7 -13.76 -10.94 4.51
CA ALA A 7 -14.93 -10.34 5.11
C ALA A 7 -14.84 -8.82 4.94
N SER A 8 -15.90 -8.22 4.40
CA SER A 8 -16.04 -6.76 4.36
C SER A 8 -16.65 -6.29 5.67
N LEU A 9 -16.00 -5.31 6.29
CA LEU A 9 -16.51 -4.65 7.49
C LEU A 9 -17.01 -3.26 7.08
N GLU A 10 -18.30 -3.03 7.22
CA GLU A 10 -18.97 -1.80 6.81
C GLU A 10 -19.59 -1.08 8.00
N GLY A 11 -19.93 0.19 7.84
CA GLY A 11 -20.56 0.99 8.89
C GLY A 11 -19.68 1.26 10.10
N LEU A 12 -18.35 1.18 9.94
CA LEU A 12 -17.42 1.44 11.02
C LEU A 12 -17.36 2.92 11.37
N THR A 13 -17.32 3.21 12.67
CA THR A 13 -17.13 4.58 13.18
C THR A 13 -15.68 5.00 12.98
N PRO A 14 -15.39 6.22 12.49
CA PRO A 14 -14.04 6.75 12.41
C PRO A 14 -13.32 6.84 13.76
N ALA A 15 -11.99 6.86 13.74
CA ALA A 15 -11.11 6.95 14.92
C ALA A 15 -11.45 5.96 16.04
N THR A 16 -11.98 4.79 15.69
CA THR A 16 -12.48 3.78 16.64
C THR A 16 -11.66 2.50 16.55
N THR A 17 -11.30 1.94 17.70
CA THR A 17 -10.63 0.65 17.76
C THR A 17 -11.67 -0.48 17.76
N TYR A 18 -11.52 -1.39 16.81
CA TYR A 18 -12.34 -2.59 16.66
C TYR A 18 -11.55 -3.83 17.02
N TYR A 19 -12.13 -4.69 17.83
CA TYR A 19 -11.55 -5.96 18.24
C TYR A 19 -12.23 -7.10 17.47
N PHE A 20 -11.46 -8.10 17.09
CA PHE A 20 -11.98 -9.25 16.35
C PHE A 20 -11.19 -10.52 16.64
N ILE A 21 -11.83 -11.64 16.40
CA ILE A 21 -11.21 -12.96 16.32
C ILE A 21 -11.54 -13.59 14.96
N MET A 22 -10.65 -14.41 14.46
CA MET A 22 -10.91 -15.27 13.30
C MET A 22 -11.25 -16.65 13.83
N ALA A 23 -12.42 -17.18 13.42
CA ALA A 23 -12.88 -18.49 13.88
C ALA A 23 -13.27 -19.38 12.70
N SER A 24 -12.98 -20.66 12.82
CA SER A 24 -13.49 -21.74 11.98
C SER A 24 -14.06 -22.82 12.90
N ASP A 25 -14.70 -23.85 12.33
CA ASP A 25 -15.48 -24.86 13.06
C ASP A 25 -14.82 -25.40 14.35
N ASN A 26 -13.50 -25.57 14.33
CA ASN A 26 -12.75 -26.18 15.45
C ASN A 26 -11.58 -25.36 15.96
N ALA A 27 -11.42 -24.11 15.51
CA ALA A 27 -10.31 -23.27 15.91
C ALA A 27 -10.70 -21.79 15.95
N ALA A 28 -10.12 -21.06 16.90
CA ALA A 28 -10.24 -19.61 16.96
C ALA A 28 -8.86 -18.99 17.18
N SER A 29 -8.61 -17.83 16.56
CA SER A 29 -7.43 -17.05 16.82
C SER A 29 -7.46 -16.41 18.20
N ARG A 30 -6.35 -15.87 18.66
CA ARG A 30 -6.36 -14.86 19.71
C ARG A 30 -7.12 -13.61 19.22
N GLU A 31 -7.43 -12.72 20.11
CA GLU A 31 -8.00 -11.43 19.80
C GLU A 31 -6.99 -10.52 19.11
N PHE A 32 -7.43 -9.85 18.07
CA PHE A 32 -6.71 -8.80 17.35
C PHE A 32 -7.53 -7.52 17.37
N HIS A 33 -6.88 -6.39 17.06
CA HIS A 33 -7.57 -5.13 16.89
C HIS A 33 -6.91 -4.24 15.85
N PHE A 34 -7.69 -3.33 15.28
CA PHE A 34 -7.23 -2.24 14.41
C PHE A 34 -7.99 -0.95 14.76
N THR A 35 -7.47 0.18 14.31
CA THR A 35 -8.14 1.47 14.48
C THR A 35 -8.50 2.03 13.11
N THR A 36 -9.74 2.48 12.96
CA THR A 36 -10.22 3.13 11.74
C THR A 36 -9.60 4.50 11.53
N ALA A 37 -9.55 4.95 10.28
CA ALA A 37 -9.05 6.26 9.91
C ALA A 37 -9.86 7.40 10.58
N PRO A 38 -9.25 8.56 10.87
CA PRO A 38 -9.92 9.69 11.51
C PRO A 38 -10.91 10.38 10.55
N ALA A 39 -12.01 10.89 11.10
CA ALA A 39 -12.93 11.78 10.38
C ALA A 39 -12.51 13.24 10.45
N GLU A 40 -11.53 13.57 11.27
CA GLU A 40 -11.04 14.93 11.49
C GLU A 40 -9.66 15.14 10.86
N ASP A 41 -9.27 16.42 10.68
CA ASP A 41 -7.92 16.79 10.22
C ASP A 41 -6.94 16.70 11.39
N VAL A 42 -6.56 15.48 11.73
CA VAL A 42 -5.56 15.19 12.77
C VAL A 42 -4.32 14.54 12.16
N PRO A 43 -3.13 14.80 12.69
CA PRO A 43 -1.91 14.16 12.22
C PRO A 43 -1.93 12.65 12.44
N PHE A 44 -1.52 11.90 11.42
CA PHE A 44 -1.29 10.46 11.51
C PHE A 44 -0.06 10.07 10.67
N LYS A 45 0.35 8.83 10.78
CA LYS A 45 1.51 8.27 10.07
C LYS A 45 1.13 7.01 9.30
N ILE A 46 1.84 6.81 8.19
CA ILE A 46 1.81 5.57 7.40
C ILE A 46 3.25 5.08 7.29
N ILE A 47 3.46 3.79 7.51
CA ILE A 47 4.73 3.14 7.18
C ILE A 47 4.67 2.78 5.71
N PHE A 48 5.74 3.07 4.96
CA PHE A 48 5.92 2.61 3.58
C PHE A 48 7.13 1.70 3.47
N GLY A 49 7.00 0.62 2.70
CA GLY A 49 8.06 -0.30 2.34
C GLY A 49 7.65 -1.17 1.17
N GLY A 50 8.57 -1.98 0.65
CA GLY A 50 8.31 -2.90 -0.46
C GLY A 50 9.48 -3.87 -0.65
N ASP A 51 9.48 -4.63 -1.77
CA ASP A 51 10.59 -5.51 -2.17
C ASP A 51 10.96 -6.57 -1.11
N SER A 52 9.98 -7.03 -0.34
CA SER A 52 10.17 -7.94 0.78
C SER A 52 10.34 -9.42 0.38
N ARG A 53 10.42 -9.70 -0.94
CA ARG A 53 10.47 -11.04 -1.54
C ARG A 53 11.73 -11.85 -1.23
N SER A 54 12.79 -11.21 -0.81
CA SER A 54 14.10 -11.83 -0.55
C SER A 54 14.69 -11.36 0.78
N GLY A 55 15.80 -11.98 1.22
CA GLY A 55 16.40 -11.61 2.49
C GLY A 55 15.48 -11.94 3.68
N ILE A 56 14.99 -13.17 3.78
CA ILE A 56 13.96 -13.59 4.75
C ILE A 56 14.29 -13.15 6.18
N GLY A 57 15.55 -13.32 6.61
CA GLY A 57 15.98 -12.88 7.95
C GLY A 57 15.86 -11.35 8.14
N THR A 58 16.15 -10.57 7.11
CA THR A 58 15.99 -9.10 7.13
C THR A 58 14.50 -8.72 7.11
N ARG A 59 13.69 -9.38 6.28
CA ARG A 59 12.23 -9.18 6.26
C ARG A 59 11.62 -9.38 7.65
N ARG A 60 11.96 -10.48 8.32
CA ARG A 60 11.46 -10.76 9.68
C ARG A 60 11.84 -9.64 10.67
N LYS A 61 13.12 -9.22 10.68
CA LYS A 61 13.57 -8.10 11.52
C LYS A 61 12.84 -6.80 11.21
N MET A 62 12.56 -6.52 9.94
CA MET A 62 11.79 -5.34 9.53
C MET A 62 10.33 -5.43 10.00
N ASN A 63 9.70 -6.60 9.90
CA ASN A 63 8.35 -6.83 10.41
C ASN A 63 8.27 -6.64 11.93
N GLU A 64 9.23 -7.20 12.69
CA GLU A 64 9.37 -6.96 14.13
C GLU A 64 9.55 -5.45 14.44
N ARG A 65 10.28 -4.73 13.59
CA ARG A 65 10.45 -3.29 13.74
C ARG A 65 9.15 -2.53 13.47
N ILE A 66 8.35 -2.94 12.49
CA ILE A 66 7.03 -2.39 12.22
C ILE A 66 6.13 -2.57 13.46
N ALA A 67 6.10 -3.78 14.04
CA ALA A 67 5.35 -4.06 15.26
C ALA A 67 5.79 -3.16 16.43
N ALA A 68 7.10 -3.01 16.63
CA ALA A 68 7.64 -2.15 17.68
C ALA A 68 7.26 -0.67 17.49
N LEU A 69 7.32 -0.16 16.26
CA LEU A 69 6.88 1.20 15.94
C LEU A 69 5.39 1.38 16.18
N ALA A 70 4.56 0.44 15.72
CA ALA A 70 3.11 0.48 15.91
C ALA A 70 2.72 0.37 17.40
N ALA A 71 3.47 -0.37 18.20
CA ALA A 71 3.26 -0.45 19.65
C ALA A 71 3.62 0.84 20.37
N ALA A 72 4.66 1.54 19.91
CA ALA A 72 5.14 2.79 20.51
C ALA A 72 4.35 4.03 20.07
N ASP A 73 3.68 3.98 18.92
CA ASP A 73 3.01 5.13 18.33
C ASP A 73 1.62 4.74 17.77
N SER A 74 0.58 5.16 18.47
CA SER A 74 -0.81 4.90 18.07
C SER A 74 -1.25 5.69 16.84
N THR A 75 -0.53 6.73 16.44
CA THR A 75 -0.83 7.54 15.25
C THR A 75 -0.46 6.84 13.93
N ILE A 76 0.29 5.73 13.99
CA ILE A 76 0.56 4.92 12.80
C ILE A 76 -0.71 4.14 12.46
N LEU A 77 -1.33 4.43 11.31
CA LEU A 77 -2.63 3.87 10.94
C LEU A 77 -2.54 2.69 9.96
N ALA A 78 -1.53 2.67 9.09
CA ALA A 78 -1.45 1.66 8.03
C ALA A 78 0.00 1.36 7.65
N PHE A 79 0.17 0.22 6.99
CA PHE A 79 1.38 -0.15 6.29
C PHE A 79 1.11 -0.21 4.78
N ALA A 80 1.68 0.74 4.03
CA ALA A 80 1.63 0.76 2.58
C ALA A 80 2.78 -0.09 2.02
N HIS A 81 2.46 -1.16 1.28
CA HIS A 81 3.45 -2.07 0.72
C HIS A 81 3.57 -1.90 -0.80
N GLY A 82 4.72 -1.47 -1.26
CA GLY A 82 5.02 -1.09 -2.64
C GLY A 82 5.19 -2.23 -3.64
N GLY A 83 4.81 -3.47 -3.30
CA GLY A 83 4.93 -4.63 -4.20
C GLY A 83 6.15 -5.50 -3.96
N ASP A 84 6.27 -6.59 -4.73
CA ASP A 84 7.34 -7.59 -4.62
C ASP A 84 7.35 -8.30 -3.25
N TYR A 85 6.23 -8.93 -2.93
CA TYR A 85 6.04 -9.74 -1.71
C TYR A 85 6.80 -11.06 -1.78
N VAL A 86 6.79 -11.70 -2.97
CA VAL A 86 7.34 -13.02 -3.25
C VAL A 86 8.19 -13.01 -4.52
N LYS A 87 9.11 -13.97 -4.67
CA LYS A 87 9.89 -14.11 -5.91
C LYS A 87 9.07 -14.57 -7.10
N SER A 88 8.03 -15.36 -6.85
CA SER A 88 7.12 -15.88 -7.87
C SER A 88 5.69 -15.80 -7.38
N GLY A 89 4.92 -14.92 -7.99
CA GLY A 89 3.51 -14.69 -7.66
C GLY A 89 2.59 -15.91 -7.82
N ARG A 90 3.09 -16.99 -8.44
CA ARG A 90 2.38 -18.27 -8.59
C ARG A 90 2.80 -19.32 -7.56
N ASN A 91 3.78 -19.04 -6.72
CA ASN A 91 4.31 -20.01 -5.77
C ASN A 91 3.61 -19.87 -4.42
N LEU A 92 2.67 -20.78 -4.14
CA LEU A 92 1.89 -20.79 -2.90
C LEU A 92 2.76 -20.88 -1.66
N GLY A 93 3.83 -21.70 -1.68
CA GLY A 93 4.73 -21.85 -0.52
C GLY A 93 5.45 -20.54 -0.17
N GLN A 94 5.80 -19.73 -1.18
CA GLN A 94 6.40 -18.42 -0.93
C GLN A 94 5.38 -17.42 -0.34
N TRP A 95 4.12 -17.47 -0.80
CA TRP A 95 3.06 -16.66 -0.22
C TRP A 95 2.75 -17.07 1.23
N THR A 96 2.65 -18.36 1.51
CA THR A 96 2.47 -18.86 2.88
C THR A 96 3.60 -18.39 3.80
N ALA A 97 4.85 -18.53 3.35
CA ALA A 97 6.01 -18.06 4.12
C ALA A 97 5.99 -16.54 4.31
N TRP A 98 5.56 -15.78 3.30
CA TRP A 98 5.43 -14.33 3.42
C TRP A 98 4.35 -13.95 4.44
N MET A 99 3.18 -14.59 4.39
CA MET A 99 2.08 -14.33 5.34
C MET A 99 2.49 -14.68 6.77
N THR A 100 3.14 -15.83 6.97
CA THR A 100 3.67 -16.22 8.30
C THR A 100 4.68 -15.20 8.83
N ASP A 101 5.59 -14.71 7.98
CA ASP A 101 6.53 -13.67 8.39
C ASP A 101 5.81 -12.32 8.64
N HIS A 102 4.72 -12.05 7.92
CA HIS A 102 3.95 -10.82 8.10
C HIS A 102 3.21 -10.78 9.46
N GLU A 103 2.89 -11.93 10.05
CA GLU A 103 2.35 -11.99 11.42
C GLU A 103 3.25 -11.28 12.44
N LEU A 104 4.56 -11.19 12.18
CA LEU A 104 5.51 -10.46 13.02
C LEU A 104 5.30 -8.94 13.03
N THR A 105 4.43 -8.40 12.16
CA THR A 105 4.04 -6.99 12.21
C THR A 105 2.97 -6.71 13.27
N VAL A 106 2.34 -7.75 13.81
CA VAL A 106 1.32 -7.63 14.85
C VAL A 106 1.97 -7.30 16.18
N THR A 107 1.47 -6.28 16.86
CA THR A 107 2.02 -5.88 18.16
C THR A 107 1.75 -6.95 19.24
N PRO A 108 2.49 -6.93 20.36
CA PRO A 108 2.21 -7.84 21.48
C PRO A 108 0.77 -7.74 22.01
N SER A 109 0.16 -6.55 21.94
CA SER A 109 -1.24 -6.33 22.34
C SER A 109 -2.27 -6.87 21.34
N GLY A 110 -1.85 -7.35 20.17
CA GLY A 110 -2.74 -7.81 19.10
C GLY A 110 -3.13 -6.73 18.08
N ARG A 111 -2.53 -5.54 18.14
CA ARG A 111 -2.80 -4.51 17.14
C ARG A 111 -2.25 -4.93 15.77
N MET A 112 -3.10 -4.88 14.76
CA MET A 112 -2.77 -5.09 13.36
C MET A 112 -2.82 -3.76 12.61
N LEU A 113 -1.83 -3.50 11.76
CA LEU A 113 -1.89 -2.39 10.81
C LEU A 113 -2.55 -2.89 9.51
N PRO A 114 -3.61 -2.24 9.04
CA PRO A 114 -4.14 -2.50 7.71
C PRO A 114 -3.04 -2.35 6.65
N VAL A 115 -2.98 -3.27 5.69
CA VAL A 115 -2.06 -3.19 4.56
C VAL A 115 -2.74 -2.50 3.40
N ILE A 116 -2.08 -1.48 2.84
CA ILE A 116 -2.47 -0.86 1.56
C ILE A 116 -1.52 -1.46 0.50
N PRO A 117 -1.96 -2.47 -0.27
CA PRO A 117 -1.06 -3.22 -1.13
C PRO A 117 -0.92 -2.60 -2.51
N ALA A 118 0.30 -2.54 -3.05
CA ALA A 118 0.57 -2.34 -4.46
C ALA A 118 1.12 -3.63 -5.08
N ARG A 119 0.91 -3.84 -6.38
CA ARG A 119 1.41 -5.01 -7.10
C ARG A 119 2.80 -4.75 -7.66
N GLY A 120 3.73 -5.70 -7.46
CA GLY A 120 5.07 -5.66 -8.01
C GLY A 120 5.25 -6.59 -9.22
N ASN A 121 6.39 -6.48 -9.88
CA ASN A 121 6.67 -7.23 -11.10
C ASN A 121 6.92 -8.73 -10.83
N HIS A 122 7.21 -9.13 -9.62
CA HIS A 122 7.35 -10.53 -9.23
C HIS A 122 6.00 -11.22 -9.01
N GLU A 123 4.96 -10.50 -8.64
CA GLU A 123 3.57 -11.00 -8.61
C GLU A 123 3.01 -11.17 -10.01
N ARG A 124 3.37 -10.32 -10.96
CA ARG A 124 2.93 -10.36 -12.37
C ARG A 124 1.43 -10.63 -12.49
N THR A 125 1.06 -11.62 -13.30
CA THR A 125 -0.31 -12.10 -13.52
C THR A 125 -0.65 -13.32 -12.64
N GLY A 126 0.09 -13.53 -11.55
CA GLY A 126 -0.18 -14.63 -10.62
C GLY A 126 -1.52 -14.41 -9.92
N PRO A 127 -2.42 -15.42 -9.90
CA PRO A 127 -3.76 -15.26 -9.32
C PRO A 127 -3.72 -15.13 -7.79
N ILE A 128 -2.64 -15.60 -7.14
CA ILE A 128 -2.57 -15.63 -5.67
C ILE A 128 -2.59 -14.22 -5.08
N TYR A 129 -1.99 -13.23 -5.75
CA TYR A 129 -2.06 -11.84 -5.29
C TYR A 129 -3.51 -11.36 -5.14
N ASP A 130 -4.35 -11.64 -6.13
CA ASP A 130 -5.78 -11.28 -6.11
C ASP A 130 -6.59 -12.15 -5.14
N GLN A 131 -6.06 -13.30 -4.74
CA GLN A 131 -6.64 -14.17 -3.71
C GLN A 131 -6.25 -13.76 -2.29
N VAL A 132 -5.06 -13.17 -2.10
CA VAL A 132 -4.57 -12.69 -0.80
C VAL A 132 -5.19 -11.35 -0.45
N PHE A 133 -5.25 -10.43 -1.42
CA PHE A 133 -5.75 -9.08 -1.21
C PHE A 133 -7.12 -8.89 -1.86
N ALA A 134 -8.14 -8.62 -1.03
CA ALA A 134 -9.44 -8.18 -1.51
C ALA A 134 -9.37 -6.70 -1.93
N TRP A 135 -10.01 -6.37 -3.04
CA TRP A 135 -9.98 -5.03 -3.63
C TRP A 135 -11.31 -4.31 -3.43
N PRO A 136 -11.30 -3.02 -3.06
CA PRO A 136 -12.52 -2.22 -3.08
C PRO A 136 -13.14 -2.19 -4.49
N GLY A 137 -14.42 -2.53 -4.58
CA GLY A 137 -15.14 -2.52 -5.86
C GLY A 137 -15.05 -3.80 -6.69
N GLY A 138 -14.40 -4.84 -6.19
CA GLY A 138 -14.34 -6.18 -6.81
C GLY A 138 -13.77 -6.15 -8.25
N GLY A 139 -12.88 -7.01 -8.56
CA GLY A 139 -12.35 -7.12 -9.92
C GLY A 139 -10.91 -7.56 -9.92
N SER A 140 -10.70 -8.81 -10.32
CA SER A 140 -9.36 -9.34 -10.56
C SER A 140 -8.67 -8.54 -11.67
N GLY A 141 -7.41 -8.20 -11.46
CA GLY A 141 -6.52 -7.73 -12.52
C GLY A 141 -6.30 -6.23 -12.64
N ARG A 142 -7.14 -5.35 -12.10
CA ARG A 142 -6.87 -3.90 -12.14
C ARG A 142 -5.79 -3.52 -11.13
N ASN A 143 -5.97 -3.88 -9.86
CA ASN A 143 -5.05 -3.64 -8.75
C ASN A 143 -4.58 -2.17 -8.63
N TYR A 144 -5.47 -1.23 -8.96
CA TYR A 144 -5.31 0.20 -8.70
C TYR A 144 -6.62 0.76 -8.12
N PHE A 145 -6.50 1.60 -7.11
CA PHE A 145 -7.64 2.12 -6.35
C PHE A 145 -7.26 3.38 -5.56
N GLY A 146 -8.26 4.14 -5.14
CA GLY A 146 -8.11 5.29 -4.26
C GLY A 146 -8.67 5.00 -2.88
N THR A 147 -8.05 5.55 -1.85
CA THR A 147 -8.48 5.44 -0.45
C THR A 147 -8.41 6.81 0.21
N THR A 148 -9.53 7.26 0.77
CA THR A 148 -9.54 8.45 1.64
C THR A 148 -9.12 8.04 3.05
N LEU A 149 -8.00 8.56 3.52
CA LEU A 149 -7.42 8.23 4.83
C LEU A 149 -7.79 9.25 5.91
N SER A 150 -8.23 10.43 5.51
CA SER A 150 -8.82 11.47 6.34
C SER A 150 -9.49 12.50 5.44
N PRO A 151 -10.22 13.50 5.97
CA PRO A 151 -10.78 14.57 5.14
C PRO A 151 -9.76 15.35 4.30
N GLN A 152 -8.49 15.28 4.68
CA GLN A 152 -7.40 16.02 4.04
C GLN A 152 -6.38 15.14 3.30
N VAL A 153 -6.53 13.79 3.36
CA VAL A 153 -5.53 12.88 2.79
C VAL A 153 -6.19 11.86 1.87
N PHE A 154 -5.87 11.95 0.60
CA PHE A 154 -6.19 10.96 -0.41
C PHE A 154 -4.95 10.16 -0.78
N PHE A 155 -5.07 8.83 -0.75
CA PHE A 155 -4.01 7.89 -1.08
C PHE A 155 -4.42 7.04 -2.27
N VAL A 156 -3.67 7.12 -3.37
CA VAL A 156 -3.94 6.33 -4.57
C VAL A 156 -2.87 5.26 -4.77
N THR A 157 -3.30 4.02 -4.95
CA THR A 157 -2.44 2.91 -5.38
C THR A 157 -2.57 2.72 -6.87
N LEU A 158 -1.44 2.63 -7.58
CA LEU A 158 -1.37 2.39 -9.01
C LEU A 158 -0.66 1.07 -9.32
N ASN A 159 -0.95 0.50 -10.47
CA ASN A 159 -0.38 -0.77 -10.90
C ASN A 159 0.58 -0.54 -12.08
N SER A 160 1.88 -0.54 -11.80
CA SER A 160 2.94 -0.38 -12.82
C SER A 160 3.16 -1.63 -13.67
N GLU A 161 2.47 -2.74 -13.38
CA GLU A 161 2.63 -4.02 -14.07
C GLU A 161 1.55 -4.25 -15.15
N THR A 162 0.68 -3.27 -15.33
CA THR A 162 -0.31 -3.18 -16.42
C THR A 162 -0.11 -1.88 -17.20
N SER A 163 -0.95 -1.61 -18.20
CA SER A 163 -0.89 -0.34 -18.93
C SER A 163 -1.08 0.85 -17.99
N ALA A 164 -0.11 1.74 -17.95
CA ALA A 164 -0.21 3.01 -17.21
C ALA A 164 -1.15 4.02 -17.88
N GLY A 165 -1.36 3.87 -19.19
CA GLY A 165 -2.31 4.65 -19.99
C GLY A 165 -3.73 4.10 -19.94
N GLY A 166 -4.56 4.49 -20.89
CA GLY A 166 -5.92 3.98 -21.07
C GLY A 166 -6.79 4.14 -19.81
N GLU A 167 -7.43 3.04 -19.41
CA GLU A 167 -8.35 3.03 -18.28
C GLU A 167 -7.72 3.45 -16.96
N GLN A 168 -6.48 3.04 -16.70
CA GLN A 168 -5.79 3.39 -15.45
C GLN A 168 -5.49 4.90 -15.38
N ARG A 169 -5.08 5.50 -16.51
CA ARG A 169 -4.90 6.95 -16.60
C ARG A 169 -6.21 7.70 -16.39
N THR A 170 -7.30 7.23 -17.00
CA THR A 170 -8.64 7.82 -16.82
C THR A 170 -9.10 7.70 -15.36
N PHE A 171 -8.89 6.55 -14.73
CA PHE A 171 -9.15 6.37 -13.31
C PHE A 171 -8.36 7.37 -12.47
N LEU A 172 -7.05 7.49 -12.71
CA LEU A 172 -6.17 8.39 -11.94
C LEU A 172 -6.61 9.85 -12.08
N ASP A 173 -6.93 10.30 -13.28
CA ASP A 173 -7.43 11.67 -13.55
C ASP A 173 -8.72 11.94 -12.74
N SER A 174 -9.69 11.02 -12.81
CA SER A 174 -10.94 11.13 -12.06
C SER A 174 -10.73 11.08 -10.54
N ALA A 175 -9.88 10.20 -10.06
CA ALA A 175 -9.59 10.02 -8.64
C ALA A 175 -8.91 11.27 -8.04
N LEU A 176 -7.90 11.81 -8.72
CA LEU A 176 -7.21 13.02 -8.28
C LEU A 176 -8.11 14.26 -8.40
N ALA A 177 -8.97 14.33 -9.43
CA ALA A 177 -9.96 15.39 -9.56
C ALA A 177 -10.95 15.40 -8.39
N SER A 178 -11.44 14.24 -7.98
CA SER A 178 -12.33 14.11 -6.81
C SER A 178 -11.68 14.51 -5.49
N ALA A 179 -10.35 14.40 -5.40
CA ALA A 179 -9.54 14.76 -4.25
C ALA A 179 -8.92 16.17 -4.34
N ALA A 180 -9.31 16.99 -5.33
CA ALA A 180 -8.69 18.31 -5.56
C ALA A 180 -8.81 19.27 -4.36
N GLY A 181 -9.89 19.14 -3.57
CA GLY A 181 -10.09 19.92 -2.34
C GLY A 181 -9.32 19.40 -1.11
N MET A 182 -8.69 18.24 -1.19
CA MET A 182 -7.91 17.69 -0.09
C MET A 182 -6.49 18.26 -0.09
N ARG A 183 -5.94 18.47 1.10
CA ARG A 183 -4.60 19.05 1.27
C ARG A 183 -3.49 18.15 0.74
N TRP A 184 -3.60 16.83 0.97
CA TRP A 184 -2.55 15.87 0.64
C TRP A 184 -3.07 14.79 -0.31
N ARG A 185 -2.48 14.70 -1.49
CA ARG A 185 -2.64 13.61 -2.44
C ARG A 185 -1.35 12.85 -2.49
N VAL A 186 -1.40 11.55 -2.16
CA VAL A 186 -0.23 10.66 -2.10
C VAL A 186 -0.47 9.50 -3.04
N ALA A 187 0.53 9.10 -3.80
CA ALA A 187 0.50 7.91 -4.64
C ALA A 187 1.46 6.85 -4.13
N GLN A 188 1.13 5.58 -4.36
CA GLN A 188 2.10 4.49 -4.32
C GLN A 188 2.01 3.61 -5.55
N TYR A 189 3.13 3.07 -5.97
CA TYR A 189 3.26 2.09 -7.06
C TYR A 189 4.63 1.42 -7.00
N HIS A 190 4.82 0.34 -7.77
CA HIS A 190 6.05 -0.43 -7.67
C HIS A 190 7.21 0.18 -8.45
N ARG A 191 7.08 0.35 -9.78
CA ARG A 191 8.19 0.81 -10.64
C ARG A 191 8.31 2.33 -10.62
N PRO A 192 9.45 2.87 -10.16
CA PRO A 192 9.63 4.29 -9.99
C PRO A 192 9.58 5.08 -11.30
N VAL A 193 9.00 6.27 -11.25
CA VAL A 193 9.00 7.21 -12.38
C VAL A 193 10.28 8.03 -12.43
N TYR A 194 10.89 8.31 -11.27
CA TYR A 194 12.20 8.96 -11.16
C TYR A 194 13.18 8.06 -10.40
N PRO A 195 13.67 6.98 -11.02
CA PRO A 195 14.51 6.00 -10.35
C PRO A 195 15.90 6.51 -10.03
N ALA A 196 16.47 6.06 -8.90
CA ALA A 196 17.91 6.22 -8.61
C ALA A 196 18.76 5.17 -9.34
N VAL A 197 18.17 4.01 -9.61
CA VAL A 197 18.75 2.88 -10.35
C VAL A 197 17.71 2.32 -11.30
N LYS A 198 18.11 1.63 -12.32
CA LYS A 198 17.28 1.15 -13.44
C LYS A 198 16.75 2.30 -14.33
N GLY A 199 15.91 1.98 -15.30
CA GLY A 199 15.18 2.95 -16.11
C GLY A 199 13.84 3.35 -15.46
N PRO A 200 13.22 4.45 -15.92
CA PRO A 200 11.92 4.87 -15.42
C PRO A 200 10.82 3.86 -15.75
N GLY A 201 9.87 3.74 -14.86
CA GLY A 201 8.67 2.93 -15.04
C GLY A 201 7.65 3.58 -16.00
N PRO A 202 6.59 2.83 -16.38
CA PRO A 202 5.62 3.27 -17.37
C PRO A 202 4.78 4.48 -16.94
N GLY A 203 4.78 4.81 -15.65
CA GLY A 203 4.06 5.97 -15.10
C GLY A 203 4.65 7.31 -15.50
N LEU A 204 5.91 7.38 -15.93
CA LEU A 204 6.56 8.65 -16.25
C LEU A 204 5.77 9.45 -17.31
N GLU A 205 5.36 8.81 -18.39
CA GLU A 205 4.62 9.44 -19.49
C GLU A 205 3.13 9.69 -19.14
N HIS A 206 2.52 8.78 -18.40
CA HIS A 206 1.06 8.76 -18.25
C HIS A 206 0.56 9.33 -16.92
N TRP A 207 1.31 9.17 -15.82
CA TRP A 207 0.89 9.58 -14.49
C TRP A 207 1.51 10.91 -14.05
N VAL A 208 2.78 11.17 -14.37
CA VAL A 208 3.47 12.39 -13.94
C VAL A 208 2.74 13.66 -14.39
N PRO A 209 2.24 13.77 -15.64
CA PRO A 209 1.45 14.94 -16.02
C PRO A 209 0.17 15.14 -15.18
N LEU A 210 -0.43 14.05 -14.67
CA LEU A 210 -1.58 14.13 -13.77
C LEU A 210 -1.14 14.46 -12.34
N PHE A 211 -0.01 13.94 -11.89
CA PHE A 211 0.58 14.31 -10.60
C PHE A 211 0.82 15.82 -10.53
N GLU A 212 1.38 16.40 -11.59
CA GLU A 212 1.63 17.83 -11.68
C GLU A 212 0.32 18.64 -11.82
N LYS A 213 -0.64 18.18 -12.63
CA LYS A 213 -1.95 18.81 -12.80
C LYS A 213 -2.71 18.98 -11.50
N TYR A 214 -2.60 17.98 -10.61
CA TYR A 214 -3.33 17.92 -9.35
C TYR A 214 -2.46 18.15 -8.12
N ASP A 215 -1.24 18.66 -8.27
CA ASP A 215 -0.28 18.92 -7.19
C ASP A 215 -0.16 17.73 -6.23
N LEU A 216 0.21 16.54 -6.76
CA LEU A 216 0.47 15.37 -5.93
C LEU A 216 1.65 15.64 -5.00
N ALA A 217 1.44 15.54 -3.70
CA ALA A 217 2.44 15.91 -2.70
C ALA A 217 3.59 14.91 -2.58
N LEU A 218 3.30 13.61 -2.76
CA LEU A 218 4.28 12.53 -2.56
C LEU A 218 3.96 11.32 -3.43
N ALA A 219 4.98 10.73 -4.05
CA ALA A 219 4.93 9.42 -4.65
C ALA A 219 5.87 8.44 -3.90
N CYS A 220 5.31 7.35 -3.39
CA CYS A 220 6.02 6.26 -2.74
C CYS A 220 6.32 5.17 -3.76
N GLU A 221 7.60 4.86 -3.99
CA GLU A 221 8.08 3.99 -5.06
C GLU A 221 8.96 2.87 -4.50
N ALA A 222 8.90 1.68 -5.13
CA ALA A 222 9.66 0.49 -4.76
C ALA A 222 10.60 0.04 -5.90
N ASP A 223 10.79 -1.26 -6.17
CA ASP A 223 11.59 -1.88 -7.24
C ASP A 223 13.10 -1.52 -7.27
N GLY A 224 13.45 -0.34 -6.81
CA GLY A 224 14.83 0.17 -6.86
C GLY A 224 15.79 -0.47 -5.86
N HIS A 225 15.29 -1.19 -4.87
CA HIS A 225 16.05 -1.80 -3.76
C HIS A 225 17.00 -0.82 -3.06
N CYS A 226 16.61 0.43 -2.99
CA CYS A 226 17.38 1.50 -2.34
C CYS A 226 16.45 2.45 -1.60
N ILE A 227 17.00 3.15 -0.62
CA ILE A 227 16.33 4.30 -0.02
C ILE A 227 16.64 5.51 -0.91
N LYS A 228 15.59 6.10 -1.43
CA LYS A 228 15.65 7.27 -2.30
C LYS A 228 14.71 8.36 -1.78
N ARG A 229 15.17 9.57 -1.81
CA ARG A 229 14.34 10.77 -1.69
C ARG A 229 14.81 11.77 -2.77
N THR A 230 13.90 12.22 -3.61
CA THR A 230 14.17 13.30 -4.54
C THR A 230 14.03 14.66 -3.83
N VAL A 231 14.58 15.71 -4.41
CA VAL A 231 14.06 17.06 -4.20
C VAL A 231 12.67 17.16 -4.83
N PRO A 232 11.85 18.18 -4.53
CA PRO A 232 10.62 18.43 -5.28
C PRO A 232 10.92 18.51 -6.79
N ILE A 233 10.04 17.90 -7.61
CA ILE A 233 10.22 17.81 -9.06
C ILE A 233 8.97 18.39 -9.72
N ARG A 234 9.18 19.30 -10.71
CA ARG A 234 8.14 19.83 -11.59
C ARG A 234 8.68 19.92 -13.02
N ASN A 235 7.87 19.52 -14.00
CA ASN A 235 8.28 19.45 -15.40
C ASN A 235 9.60 18.67 -15.62
N GLY A 236 9.77 17.57 -14.87
CA GLY A 236 10.97 16.72 -14.97
C GLY A 236 12.24 17.32 -14.38
N THR A 237 12.19 18.48 -13.76
CA THR A 237 13.35 19.18 -13.17
C THR A 237 13.15 19.47 -11.69
N ALA A 238 14.25 19.71 -10.96
CA ALA A 238 14.18 20.12 -9.57
C ALA A 238 13.39 21.43 -9.45
N ASP A 239 12.41 21.44 -8.55
CA ASP A 239 11.61 22.63 -8.21
C ASP A 239 12.05 23.18 -6.86
N PRO A 240 12.83 24.28 -6.83
CA PRO A 240 13.32 24.85 -5.57
C PRO A 240 12.20 25.53 -4.76
N THR A 241 11.03 25.76 -5.38
CA THR A 241 9.87 26.39 -4.72
C THR A 241 8.87 25.35 -4.23
N GLY A 242 9.09 24.08 -4.57
CA GLY A 242 8.21 23.00 -4.23
C GLY A 242 7.98 22.86 -2.73
N ALA A 243 6.75 23.01 -2.34
CA ALA A 243 6.26 22.81 -0.99
C ALA A 243 5.91 21.34 -0.77
#